data_bb06728fc512e75556ab78a4bbd956cf
#
_entry.id   bb06728fc512e75556ab78a4bbd956cf
#
_cell.length_a   1.000
_cell.length_b   1.000
_cell.length_c   1.000
_cell.angle_alpha   90.00
_cell.angle_beta   90.00
_cell.angle_gamma   90.00
#
_symmetry.space_group_name_H-M   'P 1'
#
loop_
_entity.id
_entity.type
_entity.pdbx_description
1 polymer ?
#
loop_
_entity_poly.entity_id
_entity_poly.type
_entity_poly.pdbx_seq_one_letter_code
_entity_poly.pdbx_strand_id
1 'polypeptide(L)'
;MLFRSGEGDEEEALLARGANFQVPLYSCLAGFVEPGENLEQAVAREVFEEVGITVRDVTYVASQPWPFPNSLMLGFTARYGSGDLVLDEKEILDAKWCRRDELPMIPGSISIARKLIDLWMMRG
;
A
#
# COMPACT_ATOMS: atom_id res chain seq x y z
N MET A 1 2.78 1.57 1.44
CA MET A 1 1.67 1.53 2.44
C MET A 1 0.85 0.28 2.21
N LEU A 2 0.74 -0.56 3.19
CA LEU A 2 -0.11 -1.75 3.13
C LEU A 2 -1.32 -1.58 4.04
N PHE A 3 -2.52 -1.71 3.48
CA PHE A 3 -3.78 -1.57 4.21
C PHE A 3 -4.42 -2.93 4.38
N ARG A 4 -4.96 -3.21 5.58
CA ARG A 4 -5.50 -4.51 5.97
C ARG A 4 -6.96 -4.41 6.37
N SER A 5 -7.76 -5.42 6.01
CA SER A 5 -9.16 -5.53 6.38
C SER A 5 -9.47 -6.95 6.82
N GLY A 6 -10.31 -7.10 7.83
CA GLY A 6 -10.67 -8.41 8.36
C GLY A 6 -9.68 -8.91 9.43
N GLU A 7 -9.82 -10.17 9.82
CA GLU A 7 -9.03 -10.77 10.88
C GLU A 7 -8.65 -12.22 10.57
N GLY A 8 -7.56 -12.67 11.21
CA GLY A 8 -7.11 -14.05 11.12
C GLY A 8 -6.78 -14.48 9.70
N ASP A 9 -7.18 -15.69 9.34
CA ASP A 9 -6.90 -16.26 8.02
C ASP A 9 -7.70 -15.59 6.91
N GLU A 10 -8.76 -14.86 7.27
CA GLU A 10 -9.59 -14.14 6.30
C GLU A 10 -9.17 -12.69 6.09
N GLU A 11 -8.12 -12.24 6.79
CA GLU A 11 -7.61 -10.90 6.61
C GLU A 11 -7.13 -10.70 5.17
N GLU A 12 -7.50 -9.56 4.61
CA GLU A 12 -7.12 -9.20 3.24
C GLU A 12 -6.23 -7.97 3.27
N ALA A 13 -5.34 -7.87 2.30
CA ALA A 13 -4.52 -6.69 2.07
C ALA A 13 -4.90 -6.03 0.75
N LEU A 14 -4.90 -4.70 0.75
CA LEU A 14 -5.18 -3.94 -0.46
C LEU A 14 -3.93 -3.87 -1.33
N LEU A 15 -4.01 -4.39 -2.54
CA LEU A 15 -2.96 -4.29 -3.53
C LEU A 15 -3.49 -3.57 -4.76
N ALA A 16 -2.63 -2.76 -5.37
CA ALA A 16 -3.02 -1.92 -6.49
C ALA A 16 -2.04 -2.05 -7.65
N ARG A 17 -2.57 -1.88 -8.86
CA ARG A 17 -1.79 -1.83 -10.08
C ARG A 17 -1.71 -0.39 -10.54
N GLY A 18 -0.49 0.16 -10.54
CA GLY A 18 -0.26 1.54 -10.98
C GLY A 18 -0.36 1.69 -12.49
N ALA A 19 -0.82 2.86 -12.91
CA ALA A 19 -1.02 3.17 -14.33
C ALA A 19 0.30 3.17 -15.12
N ASN A 20 1.43 3.41 -14.44
CA ASN A 20 2.74 3.50 -15.08
C ASN A 20 3.46 2.16 -15.22
N PHE A 21 2.91 1.09 -14.68
CA PHE A 21 3.51 -0.24 -14.83
C PHE A 21 3.03 -0.92 -16.11
N GLN A 22 3.99 -1.40 -16.91
CA GLN A 22 3.68 -2.09 -18.15
C GLN A 22 3.30 -3.57 -17.96
N VAL A 23 3.59 -4.12 -16.79
CA VAL A 23 3.26 -5.52 -16.44
C VAL A 23 2.12 -5.54 -15.42
N PRO A 24 1.34 -6.62 -15.32
CA PRO A 24 0.21 -6.70 -14.38
C PRO A 24 0.69 -6.92 -12.95
N LEU A 25 1.56 -6.04 -12.46
CA LEU A 25 2.14 -6.11 -11.13
C LEU A 25 1.25 -5.39 -10.14
N TYR A 26 0.87 -6.07 -9.05
CA TYR A 26 0.14 -5.48 -7.95
C TYR A 26 1.08 -5.24 -6.78
N SER A 27 1.01 -4.08 -6.18
CA SER A 27 1.92 -3.66 -5.12
C SER A 27 1.17 -2.83 -4.08
N CYS A 28 1.90 -2.42 -3.05
CA CYS A 28 1.42 -1.44 -2.08
C CYS A 28 1.27 -0.07 -2.75
N LEU A 29 0.35 0.73 -2.24
CA LEU A 29 0.25 2.12 -2.65
C LEU A 29 1.46 2.91 -2.18
N ALA A 30 1.86 3.91 -2.94
CA ALA A 30 2.97 4.78 -2.61
C ALA A 30 2.67 6.22 -3.02
N GLY A 31 3.21 7.18 -2.27
CA GLY A 31 3.04 8.58 -2.57
C GLY A 31 4.11 9.41 -1.86
N PHE A 32 4.06 10.72 -2.07
CA PHE A 32 5.02 11.65 -1.50
C PHE A 32 4.40 12.45 -0.37
N VAL A 33 5.20 12.71 0.67
CA VAL A 33 4.81 13.61 1.75
C VAL A 33 4.85 15.05 1.24
N GLU A 34 3.80 15.81 1.51
CA GLU A 34 3.72 17.21 1.11
C GLU A 34 4.22 18.13 2.24
N PRO A 35 4.68 19.35 1.90
CA PRO A 35 5.11 20.32 2.91
C PRO A 35 4.04 20.58 3.96
N GLY A 36 4.44 20.59 5.23
CA GLY A 36 3.52 20.85 6.35
C GLY A 36 2.74 19.66 6.84
N GLU A 37 2.91 18.51 6.20
CA GLU A 37 2.19 17.27 6.50
C GLU A 37 3.05 16.36 7.36
N ASN A 38 2.49 15.75 8.39
CA ASN A 38 3.18 14.66 9.08
C ASN A 38 2.94 13.32 8.33
N LEU A 39 3.63 12.26 8.76
CA LEU A 39 3.58 10.98 8.03
C LEU A 39 2.20 10.34 8.06
N GLU A 40 1.50 10.39 9.19
CA GLU A 40 0.16 9.83 9.31
C GLU A 40 -0.85 10.58 8.42
N GLN A 41 -0.70 11.90 8.34
CA GLN A 41 -1.53 12.72 7.44
C GLN A 41 -1.25 12.39 5.98
N ALA A 42 0.02 12.18 5.63
CA ALA A 42 0.39 11.81 4.26
C ALA A 42 -0.23 10.46 3.86
N VAL A 43 -0.18 9.47 4.74
CA VAL A 43 -0.79 8.16 4.48
C VAL A 43 -2.30 8.31 4.26
N ALA A 44 -2.99 9.02 5.16
CA ALA A 44 -4.44 9.22 5.07
C ALA A 44 -4.84 9.94 3.79
N ARG A 45 -4.11 11.00 3.41
CA ARG A 45 -4.38 11.77 2.21
C ARG A 45 -4.16 10.93 0.94
N GLU A 46 -3.01 10.28 0.84
CA GLU A 46 -2.66 9.51 -0.35
C GLU A 46 -3.62 8.35 -0.60
N VAL A 47 -3.99 7.60 0.45
CA VAL A 47 -4.91 6.48 0.26
C VAL A 47 -6.30 6.98 -0.14
N PHE A 48 -6.74 8.09 0.42
CA PHE A 48 -8.04 8.65 0.06
C PHE A 48 -8.05 9.17 -1.39
N GLU A 49 -6.99 9.88 -1.80
CA GLU A 49 -6.89 10.39 -3.16
C GLU A 49 -6.84 9.27 -4.20
N GLU A 50 -6.09 8.21 -3.93
CA GLU A 50 -5.85 7.16 -4.91
C GLU A 50 -6.96 6.11 -4.98
N VAL A 51 -7.54 5.73 -3.85
CA VAL A 51 -8.52 4.62 -3.82
C VAL A 51 -9.79 4.91 -3.00
N GLY A 52 -9.93 6.10 -2.43
CA GLY A 52 -11.19 6.57 -1.84
C GLY A 52 -11.55 6.05 -0.47
N ILE A 53 -10.69 5.29 0.19
CA ILE A 53 -11.00 4.76 1.52
C ILE A 53 -10.34 5.59 2.63
N THR A 54 -10.88 5.47 3.86
CA THR A 54 -10.23 5.97 5.07
C THR A 54 -9.60 4.83 5.83
N VAL A 55 -8.50 5.12 6.53
CA VAL A 55 -7.75 4.11 7.29
C VAL A 55 -7.52 4.58 8.71
N ARG A 56 -7.14 3.64 9.57
CA ARG A 56 -6.82 3.89 10.98
C ARG A 56 -5.62 3.05 11.39
N ASP A 57 -5.11 3.32 12.59
CA ASP A 57 -4.00 2.55 13.19
C ASP A 57 -2.77 2.52 12.27
N VAL A 58 -2.39 3.70 11.77
CA VAL A 58 -1.21 3.84 10.91
C VAL A 58 0.04 3.54 11.73
N THR A 59 0.82 2.55 11.28
CA THR A 59 1.99 2.06 12.00
C THR A 59 3.21 2.04 11.10
N TYR A 60 4.30 2.65 11.54
CA TYR A 60 5.57 2.60 10.85
C TYR A 60 6.17 1.19 10.92
N VAL A 61 6.72 0.71 9.81
CA VAL A 61 7.32 -0.62 9.74
C VAL A 61 8.82 -0.55 9.49
N ALA A 62 9.24 0.13 8.42
CA ALA A 62 10.64 0.17 8.02
C ALA A 62 10.89 1.27 7.02
N SER A 63 12.17 1.55 6.75
CA SER A 63 12.54 2.48 5.69
C SER A 63 13.57 1.83 4.77
N GLN A 64 13.68 2.37 3.56
CA GLN A 64 14.62 1.89 2.55
C GLN A 64 15.14 3.07 1.73
N PRO A 65 16.45 3.25 1.62
CA PRO A 65 16.99 4.24 0.68
C PRO A 65 16.73 3.77 -0.75
N TRP A 66 16.32 4.70 -1.59
CA TRP A 66 16.05 4.45 -3.01
C TRP A 66 16.79 5.50 -3.84
N PRO A 67 17.97 5.17 -4.41
CA PRO A 67 18.82 6.16 -5.05
C PRO A 67 18.40 6.59 -6.46
N PHE A 68 17.18 6.30 -6.87
CA PHE A 68 16.68 6.61 -8.22
C PHE A 68 15.47 7.58 -8.15
N PRO A 69 15.67 8.92 -8.08
CA PRO A 69 16.99 9.60 -8.09
C PRO A 69 17.69 9.68 -6.71
N ASN A 70 16.97 10.01 -5.63
CA ASN A 70 17.56 10.11 -4.29
C ASN A 70 16.44 10.22 -3.25
N SER A 71 15.74 9.13 -3.05
CA SER A 71 14.59 9.08 -2.15
C SER A 71 14.87 8.23 -0.91
N LEU A 72 14.10 8.51 0.14
CA LEU A 72 13.97 7.64 1.29
C LEU A 72 12.54 7.12 1.31
N MET A 73 12.37 5.83 1.19
CA MET A 73 11.07 5.18 1.24
C MET A 73 10.73 4.82 2.69
N LEU A 74 9.54 5.22 3.13
CA LEU A 74 9.03 4.92 4.47
C LEU A 74 7.85 3.98 4.34
N GLY A 75 7.93 2.81 4.97
CA GLY A 75 6.89 1.79 4.91
C GLY A 75 5.96 1.84 6.10
N PHE A 76 4.66 1.84 5.84
CA PHE A 76 3.61 1.86 6.84
C PHE A 76 2.59 0.78 6.58
N THR A 77 1.96 0.29 7.66
CA THR A 77 0.73 -0.47 7.56
C THR A 77 -0.38 0.31 8.24
N ALA A 78 -1.62 0.06 7.84
CA ALA A 78 -2.79 0.63 8.48
C ALA A 78 -3.97 -0.31 8.30
N ARG A 79 -5.02 -0.12 9.11
CA ARG A 79 -6.26 -0.90 8.99
C ARG A 79 -7.29 -0.11 8.20
N TYR A 80 -8.07 -0.84 7.43
CA TYR A 80 -9.24 -0.27 6.77
C TYR A 80 -10.20 0.33 7.79
N GLY A 81 -10.61 1.56 7.54
CA GLY A 81 -11.60 2.25 8.37
C GLY A 81 -12.97 2.23 7.74
N SER A 82 -13.12 2.87 6.60
CA SER A 82 -14.41 2.98 5.92
C SER A 82 -14.25 3.38 4.45
N GLY A 83 -15.33 3.32 3.70
CA GLY A 83 -15.42 3.78 2.33
C GLY A 83 -15.32 2.66 1.31
N ASP A 84 -15.83 2.91 0.11
CA ASP A 84 -15.72 1.99 -1.02
C ASP A 84 -14.54 2.38 -1.89
N LEU A 85 -13.96 1.41 -2.59
CA LEU A 85 -12.87 1.68 -3.51
C LEU A 85 -13.36 2.55 -4.67
N VAL A 86 -12.81 3.76 -4.78
CA VAL A 86 -13.03 4.68 -5.88
C VAL A 86 -11.67 5.09 -6.41
N LEU A 87 -11.27 4.53 -7.52
CA LEU A 87 -9.91 4.66 -8.03
C LEU A 87 -9.68 5.99 -8.74
N ASP A 88 -8.53 6.61 -8.49
CA ASP A 88 -8.02 7.68 -9.34
C ASP A 88 -7.44 7.03 -10.60
N GLU A 89 -8.21 7.02 -11.67
CA GLU A 89 -7.87 6.31 -12.90
C GLU A 89 -6.60 6.81 -13.58
N LYS A 90 -6.10 7.99 -13.23
CA LYS A 90 -4.84 8.51 -13.75
C LYS A 90 -3.64 7.84 -13.10
N GLU A 91 -3.78 7.39 -11.86
CA GLU A 91 -2.70 6.80 -11.07
C GLU A 91 -2.86 5.29 -10.89
N ILE A 92 -4.09 4.81 -10.77
CA ILE A 92 -4.41 3.43 -10.39
C ILE A 92 -5.29 2.78 -11.44
N LEU A 93 -4.80 1.72 -12.06
CA LEU A 93 -5.58 0.95 -13.05
C LEU A 93 -6.55 -0.02 -12.41
N ASP A 94 -6.15 -0.62 -11.29
CA ASP A 94 -6.96 -1.58 -10.55
C ASP A 94 -6.50 -1.64 -9.11
N ALA A 95 -7.39 -1.98 -8.22
CA ALA A 95 -7.07 -2.22 -6.81
C ALA A 95 -8.01 -3.30 -6.29
N LYS A 96 -7.48 -4.19 -5.46
CA LYS A 96 -8.29 -5.28 -4.92
C LYS A 96 -7.80 -5.71 -3.55
N TRP A 97 -8.75 -6.19 -2.76
CA TRP A 97 -8.48 -6.85 -1.50
C TRP A 97 -8.07 -8.29 -1.77
N CYS A 98 -6.89 -8.67 -1.34
CA CYS A 98 -6.31 -9.98 -1.61
C CYS A 98 -6.11 -10.77 -0.32
N ARG A 99 -6.53 -12.01 -0.33
CA ARG A 99 -6.24 -12.95 0.77
C ARG A 99 -4.81 -13.47 0.61
N ARG A 100 -4.25 -14.00 1.70
CA ARG A 100 -2.88 -14.52 1.69
C ARG A 100 -2.66 -15.65 0.70
N ASP A 101 -3.69 -16.44 0.44
CA ASP A 101 -3.64 -17.59 -0.47
C ASP A 101 -4.01 -17.24 -1.91
N GLU A 102 -4.30 -15.98 -2.21
CA GLU A 102 -4.76 -15.52 -3.54
C GLU A 102 -4.00 -14.30 -4.04
N LEU A 103 -2.68 -14.27 -3.82
CA LEU A 103 -1.88 -13.12 -4.25
C LEU A 103 -1.67 -13.09 -5.76
N PRO A 104 -1.79 -11.90 -6.39
CA PRO A 104 -1.42 -11.73 -7.79
C PRO A 104 0.11 -11.66 -7.93
N MET A 105 0.60 -11.27 -9.12
CA MET A 105 2.01 -10.96 -9.31
C MET A 105 2.39 -9.76 -8.43
N ILE A 106 3.39 -9.92 -7.58
CA ILE A 106 3.84 -8.92 -6.62
C ILE A 106 5.30 -8.54 -6.83
N PRO A 107 5.79 -7.42 -6.23
CA PRO A 107 7.16 -6.95 -6.44
C PRO A 107 8.22 -7.95 -6.00
N GLY A 108 9.43 -7.79 -6.55
CA GLY A 108 10.58 -8.58 -6.16
C GLY A 108 11.05 -8.28 -4.74
N SER A 109 11.92 -9.15 -4.21
CA SER A 109 12.33 -9.17 -2.80
C SER A 109 13.14 -7.95 -2.35
N ILE A 110 13.67 -7.15 -3.26
CA ILE A 110 14.48 -5.98 -2.91
C ILE A 110 13.66 -4.72 -2.58
N SER A 111 12.36 -4.72 -2.87
CA SER A 111 11.53 -3.54 -2.63
C SER A 111 10.93 -3.53 -1.22
N ILE A 112 10.75 -2.32 -0.68
CA ILE A 112 10.06 -2.17 0.62
C ILE A 112 8.60 -2.62 0.52
N ALA A 113 7.96 -2.45 -0.63
CA ALA A 113 6.61 -2.94 -0.85
C ALA A 113 6.52 -4.46 -0.64
N ARG A 114 7.48 -5.22 -1.19
CA ARG A 114 7.55 -6.65 -0.96
C ARG A 114 7.79 -6.99 0.50
N LYS A 115 8.62 -6.21 1.20
CA LYS A 115 8.86 -6.42 2.63
C LYS A 115 7.57 -6.27 3.43
N LEU A 116 6.76 -5.26 3.13
CA LEU A 116 5.46 -5.08 3.80
C LEU A 116 4.54 -6.28 3.55
N ILE A 117 4.48 -6.75 2.32
CA ILE A 117 3.67 -7.92 1.94
C ILE A 117 4.16 -9.16 2.67
N ASP A 118 5.48 -9.41 2.68
CA ASP A 118 6.05 -10.58 3.33
C ASP A 118 5.80 -10.59 4.85
N LEU A 119 5.92 -9.44 5.51
CA LEU A 119 5.61 -9.32 6.93
C LEU A 119 4.14 -9.62 7.21
N TRP A 120 3.24 -9.15 6.35
CA TRP A 120 1.82 -9.47 6.47
C TRP A 120 1.56 -10.96 6.26
N MET A 121 2.22 -11.58 5.28
CA MET A 121 2.10 -13.01 5.01
C MET A 121 2.51 -13.86 6.22
N MET A 122 3.52 -13.41 6.97
CA MET A 122 4.02 -14.14 8.15
C MET A 122 3.09 -14.06 9.35
N ARG A 123 2.16 -13.11 9.38
CA ARG A 123 1.22 -12.94 10.50
C ARG A 123 0.13 -14.01 10.53
N GLY A 124 -0.18 -14.56 9.39
CA GLY A 124 -1.13 -15.62 9.28
C GLY A 124 -0.49 -16.96 9.55
#